data_a3e69f571dd701fcafd177c602434372
#
_entry.id   a3e69f571dd701fcafd177c602434372
#
_cell.length_a   1.000
_cell.length_b   1.000
_cell.length_c   1.000
_cell.angle_alpha   90.00
_cell.angle_beta   90.00
_cell.angle_gamma   90.00
#
_symmetry.space_group_name_H-M   'P 1'
#
loop_
_entity.id
_entity.type
_entity.pdbx_description
1 polymer ?
#
loop_
_entity_poly.entity_id
_entity_poly.type
_entity_poly.pdbx_seq_one_letter_code
_entity_poly.pdbx_strand_id
1 'polypeptide(L)'
;MSQADAELEALRNGIRDVLEREATRDRVQSFVAGGLTLDGPLWAKASELGWLALAIPEDHGGLGLDFAGLAILYEELGRFVAPLPLVGTMLVAEALATAGSPEQQALWLPRIAAGEVPASLAVHCPAAAGVSMARVGGMLTLSGHAGDLIEGAAARLLLIAATEADGTPRHILLEPEADGVDVVFEPTMDQTRHLAHVRLDNTLIPAGRLLPGSGEMLNEALLTHAALALACDAMGGAAAIFEQTVDYLKIREQFGKPIGSFQALKHRCADHKVALEASSAVAREAAAKRAAGAPDAALYAAMAKFYACDVYATIATDAVQLHGGIGFTWEHPCHLFLKRAKLSEALFGTAAAHADRAANLLLAA
;
A
#
# COMPACT_ATOMS: atom_id res chain seq x y z
N MET A 1 -16.46 23.43 8.46
CA MET A 1 -15.44 22.42 8.78
C MET A 1 -15.82 21.85 10.14
N SER A 2 -16.10 20.56 10.22
CA SER A 2 -16.39 19.91 11.53
C SER A 2 -15.11 19.82 12.37
N GLN A 3 -15.25 19.49 13.65
CA GLN A 3 -14.07 19.27 14.51
C GLN A 3 -13.23 18.08 13.98
N ALA A 4 -13.89 17.02 13.54
CA ALA A 4 -13.23 15.87 12.93
C ALA A 4 -12.44 16.24 11.65
N ASP A 5 -12.98 17.11 10.78
CA ASP A 5 -12.26 17.59 9.60
C ASP A 5 -10.99 18.37 10.00
N ALA A 6 -11.07 19.17 11.07
CA ALA A 6 -9.92 19.94 11.55
C ALA A 6 -8.82 19.04 12.16
N GLU A 7 -9.21 17.97 12.86
CA GLU A 7 -8.28 16.97 13.41
C GLU A 7 -7.58 16.18 12.29
N LEU A 8 -8.31 15.75 11.28
CA LEU A 8 -7.74 15.07 10.10
C LEU A 8 -6.79 15.98 9.30
N GLU A 9 -7.12 17.26 9.17
CA GLU A 9 -6.24 18.23 8.51
C GLU A 9 -4.97 18.50 9.35
N ALA A 10 -5.07 18.54 10.67
CA ALA A 10 -3.91 18.65 11.55
C ALA A 10 -3.01 17.42 11.44
N LEU A 11 -3.60 16.21 11.37
CA LEU A 11 -2.87 14.96 11.13
C LEU A 11 -2.12 15.01 9.81
N ARG A 12 -2.79 15.42 8.72
CA ARG A 12 -2.19 15.59 7.38
C ARG A 12 -0.97 16.51 7.43
N ASN A 13 -1.15 17.69 8.01
CA ASN A 13 -0.08 18.68 8.09
C ASN A 13 1.10 18.16 8.91
N GLY A 14 0.84 17.50 10.05
CA GLY A 14 1.88 16.89 10.88
C GLY A 14 2.68 15.80 10.13
N ILE A 15 2.00 14.92 9.39
CA ILE A 15 2.66 13.88 8.58
C ILE A 15 3.50 14.54 7.46
N ARG A 16 2.92 15.49 6.74
CA ARG A 16 3.58 16.20 5.64
C ARG A 16 4.84 16.91 6.10
N ASP A 17 4.78 17.69 7.19
CA ASP A 17 5.92 18.40 7.75
C ASP A 17 7.09 17.48 8.10
N VAL A 18 6.81 16.25 8.53
CA VAL A 18 7.83 15.25 8.81
C VAL A 18 8.40 14.69 7.51
N LEU A 19 7.54 14.30 6.56
CA LEU A 19 7.98 13.71 5.29
C LEU A 19 8.77 14.71 4.43
N GLU A 20 8.45 16.01 4.48
CA GLU A 20 9.24 17.05 3.82
C GLU A 20 10.69 17.09 4.30
N ARG A 21 10.94 16.76 5.57
CA ARG A 21 12.28 16.73 6.15
C ARG A 21 12.96 15.36 6.04
N GLU A 22 12.17 14.29 6.21
CA GLU A 22 12.69 12.92 6.38
C GLU A 22 12.60 12.05 5.11
N ALA A 23 11.75 12.40 4.16
CA ALA A 23 11.63 11.72 2.88
C ALA A 23 11.98 12.64 1.70
N THR A 24 13.08 13.38 1.85
CA THR A 24 13.58 14.25 0.77
C THR A 24 13.94 13.43 -0.47
N ARG A 25 13.89 14.07 -1.63
CA ARG A 25 14.27 13.44 -2.90
C ARG A 25 15.63 12.73 -2.79
N ASP A 26 16.64 13.42 -2.25
CA ASP A 26 18.01 12.89 -2.18
C ASP A 26 18.09 11.67 -1.26
N ARG A 27 17.30 11.64 -0.18
CA ARG A 27 17.20 10.49 0.71
C ARG A 27 16.52 9.31 0.04
N VAL A 28 15.40 9.52 -0.64
CA VAL A 28 14.71 8.46 -1.40
C VAL A 28 15.63 7.90 -2.49
N GLN A 29 16.34 8.76 -3.23
CA GLN A 29 17.31 8.32 -4.21
C GLN A 29 18.48 7.54 -3.59
N SER A 30 18.96 7.96 -2.42
CA SER A 30 20.02 7.24 -1.69
C SER A 30 19.54 5.87 -1.20
N PHE A 31 18.30 5.77 -0.73
CA PHE A 31 17.67 4.49 -0.36
C PHE A 31 17.66 3.52 -1.55
N VAL A 32 17.18 4.00 -2.71
CA VAL A 32 17.11 3.23 -3.95
C VAL A 32 18.51 2.83 -4.43
N ALA A 33 19.46 3.75 -4.45
CA ALA A 33 20.84 3.47 -4.89
C ALA A 33 21.57 2.49 -3.95
N GLY A 34 21.23 2.51 -2.66
CA GLY A 34 21.77 1.60 -1.66
C GLY A 34 21.19 0.19 -1.70
N GLY A 35 20.12 -0.05 -2.47
CA GLY A 35 19.43 -1.34 -2.52
C GLY A 35 18.87 -1.77 -1.15
N LEU A 36 18.47 -0.81 -0.33
CA LEU A 36 17.98 -1.08 1.03
C LEU A 36 16.55 -1.63 0.98
N THR A 37 16.23 -2.52 1.91
CA THR A 37 14.86 -3.06 2.07
C THR A 37 14.05 -2.31 3.12
N LEU A 38 14.71 -1.57 4.02
CA LEU A 38 14.07 -0.77 5.07
C LEU A 38 14.89 0.52 5.30
N ASP A 39 14.21 1.66 5.26
CA ASP A 39 14.76 2.92 5.79
C ASP A 39 14.56 2.94 7.32
N GLY A 40 15.52 2.38 8.04
CA GLY A 40 15.45 2.24 9.50
C GLY A 40 15.21 3.55 10.25
N PRO A 41 15.92 4.66 9.94
CA PRO A 41 15.65 5.95 10.56
C PRO A 41 14.24 6.49 10.31
N LEU A 42 13.71 6.38 9.08
CA LEU A 42 12.35 6.83 8.77
C LEU A 42 11.31 5.93 9.44
N TRP A 43 11.56 4.61 9.50
CA TRP A 43 10.72 3.66 10.22
C TRP A 43 10.66 3.96 11.74
N ALA A 44 11.81 4.20 12.36
CA ALA A 44 11.88 4.59 13.76
C ALA A 44 11.13 5.89 14.03
N LYS A 45 11.22 6.86 13.10
CA LYS A 45 10.47 8.12 13.20
C LYS A 45 8.97 7.92 13.06
N ALA A 46 8.53 7.06 12.13
CA ALA A 46 7.13 6.69 11.99
C ALA A 46 6.56 6.03 13.26
N SER A 47 7.36 5.16 13.90
CA SER A 47 7.01 4.55 15.19
C SER A 47 6.90 5.59 16.31
N GLU A 48 7.91 6.45 16.48
CA GLU A 48 7.94 7.53 17.50
C GLU A 48 6.70 8.42 17.40
N LEU A 49 6.24 8.70 16.18
CA LEU A 49 5.08 9.56 15.91
C LEU A 49 3.74 8.82 15.92
N GLY A 50 3.75 7.52 16.22
CA GLY A 50 2.54 6.72 16.34
C GLY A 50 1.88 6.36 15.00
N TRP A 51 2.56 6.52 13.85
CA TRP A 51 1.95 6.19 12.55
C TRP A 51 1.60 4.71 12.43
N LEU A 52 2.39 3.84 13.07
CA LEU A 52 2.15 2.39 13.10
C LEU A 52 1.02 2.00 14.07
N ALA A 53 0.68 2.89 14.98
CA ALA A 53 -0.36 2.68 15.99
C ALA A 53 -1.75 3.21 15.56
N LEU A 54 -1.83 3.98 14.44
CA LEU A 54 -3.03 4.74 14.08
C LEU A 54 -4.32 3.92 14.13
N ALA A 55 -4.36 2.75 13.47
CA ALA A 55 -5.56 1.92 13.38
C ALA A 55 -5.55 0.68 14.29
N ILE A 56 -4.51 0.52 15.10
CA ILE A 56 -4.47 -0.56 16.10
C ILE A 56 -5.39 -0.19 17.27
N PRO A 57 -6.20 -1.15 17.80
CA PRO A 57 -7.07 -0.88 18.93
C PRO A 57 -6.32 -0.37 20.15
N GLU A 58 -6.95 0.53 20.93
CA GLU A 58 -6.37 1.14 22.14
C GLU A 58 -5.94 0.09 23.18
N ASP A 59 -6.73 -0.98 23.36
CA ASP A 59 -6.43 -2.09 24.26
C ASP A 59 -5.12 -2.83 23.92
N HIS A 60 -4.60 -2.61 22.71
CA HIS A 60 -3.34 -3.17 22.22
C HIS A 60 -2.26 -2.10 21.98
N GLY A 61 -2.39 -0.93 22.60
CA GLY A 61 -1.41 0.14 22.51
C GLY A 61 -1.50 0.99 21.24
N GLY A 62 -2.60 0.89 20.51
CA GLY A 62 -2.90 1.72 19.35
C GLY A 62 -3.64 3.01 19.68
N LEU A 63 -3.98 3.77 18.64
CA LEU A 63 -4.78 4.99 18.72
C LEU A 63 -6.25 4.78 18.34
N GLY A 64 -6.60 3.60 17.84
CA GLY A 64 -7.98 3.22 17.51
C GLY A 64 -8.65 4.10 16.44
N LEU A 65 -7.88 4.81 15.62
CA LEU A 65 -8.45 5.65 14.57
C LEU A 65 -9.07 4.76 13.47
N ASP A 66 -10.09 5.29 12.84
CA ASP A 66 -10.71 4.67 11.69
C ASP A 66 -9.85 4.76 10.41
N PHE A 67 -10.38 4.25 9.30
CA PHE A 67 -9.67 4.25 8.03
C PHE A 67 -9.38 5.65 7.47
N ALA A 68 -10.09 6.70 7.91
CA ALA A 68 -9.83 8.07 7.44
C ALA A 68 -8.43 8.57 7.85
N GLY A 69 -7.98 8.21 9.05
CA GLY A 69 -6.61 8.50 9.49
C GLY A 69 -5.55 7.77 8.66
N LEU A 70 -5.77 6.47 8.37
CA LEU A 70 -4.87 5.70 7.51
C LEU A 70 -4.85 6.23 6.06
N ALA A 71 -6.00 6.63 5.52
CA ALA A 71 -6.09 7.17 4.16
C ALA A 71 -5.19 8.40 3.98
N ILE A 72 -5.17 9.29 4.97
CA ILE A 72 -4.29 10.47 4.99
C ILE A 72 -2.82 10.02 4.99
N LEU A 73 -2.46 9.08 5.84
CA LEU A 73 -1.09 8.60 5.93
C LEU A 73 -0.63 7.98 4.60
N TYR A 74 -1.45 7.14 3.97
CA TYR A 74 -1.14 6.54 2.66
C TYR A 74 -0.99 7.61 1.57
N GLU A 75 -1.87 8.62 1.54
CA GLU A 75 -1.80 9.72 0.60
C GLU A 75 -0.50 10.52 0.74
N GLU A 76 -0.11 10.87 1.97
CA GLU A 76 1.12 11.60 2.22
C GLU A 76 2.38 10.74 1.91
N LEU A 77 2.38 9.44 2.24
CA LEU A 77 3.47 8.55 1.83
C LEU A 77 3.63 8.48 0.31
N GLY A 78 2.52 8.41 -0.42
CA GLY A 78 2.51 8.45 -1.88
C GLY A 78 3.06 9.76 -2.44
N ARG A 79 2.70 10.89 -1.82
CA ARG A 79 3.17 12.23 -2.19
C ARG A 79 4.69 12.36 -2.21
N PHE A 80 5.36 11.70 -1.26
CA PHE A 80 6.82 11.71 -1.12
C PHE A 80 7.51 10.45 -1.68
N VAL A 81 6.76 9.53 -2.25
CA VAL A 81 7.26 8.21 -2.69
C VAL A 81 8.06 7.55 -1.56
N ALA A 82 7.59 7.71 -0.33
CA ALA A 82 8.32 7.31 0.88
C ALA A 82 8.52 5.79 0.93
N PRO A 83 9.75 5.30 1.18
CA PRO A 83 10.06 3.87 1.20
C PRO A 83 9.82 3.27 2.60
N LEU A 84 8.54 3.15 2.98
CA LEU A 84 8.14 2.56 4.26
C LEU A 84 7.27 1.32 4.05
N PRO A 85 7.54 0.20 4.76
CA PRO A 85 6.74 -1.04 4.70
C PRO A 85 5.43 -0.92 5.50
N LEU A 86 4.68 0.16 5.25
CA LEU A 86 3.53 0.50 6.07
C LEU A 86 2.25 -0.17 5.57
N VAL A 87 2.07 -0.32 4.25
CA VAL A 87 0.86 -0.94 3.69
C VAL A 87 0.77 -2.39 4.15
N GLY A 88 1.81 -3.20 3.96
CA GLY A 88 1.84 -4.59 4.40
C GLY A 88 1.65 -4.73 5.91
N THR A 89 2.32 -3.87 6.68
CA THR A 89 2.24 -3.89 8.15
C THR A 89 0.83 -3.60 8.66
N MET A 90 0.14 -2.59 8.10
CA MET A 90 -1.24 -2.25 8.51
C MET A 90 -2.26 -3.31 8.10
N LEU A 91 -2.06 -3.96 6.96
CA LEU A 91 -2.90 -5.10 6.54
C LEU A 91 -2.78 -6.29 7.50
N VAL A 92 -1.56 -6.59 7.94
CA VAL A 92 -1.35 -7.66 8.96
C VAL A 92 -1.93 -7.25 10.31
N ALA A 93 -1.80 -5.99 10.71
CA ALA A 93 -2.42 -5.48 11.94
C ALA A 93 -3.95 -5.60 11.89
N GLU A 94 -4.59 -5.26 10.76
CA GLU A 94 -6.04 -5.45 10.57
C GLU A 94 -6.43 -6.92 10.65
N ALA A 95 -5.69 -7.82 10.00
CA ALA A 95 -5.95 -9.25 10.05
C ALA A 95 -5.89 -9.80 11.48
N LEU A 96 -4.91 -9.37 12.26
CA LEU A 96 -4.77 -9.74 13.66
C LEU A 96 -5.93 -9.18 14.51
N ALA A 97 -6.25 -7.91 14.34
CA ALA A 97 -7.32 -7.25 15.10
C ALA A 97 -8.71 -7.88 14.84
N THR A 98 -8.96 -8.28 13.58
CA THR A 98 -10.26 -8.83 13.17
C THR A 98 -10.40 -10.35 13.34
N ALA A 99 -9.32 -11.09 13.12
CA ALA A 99 -9.36 -12.54 12.97
C ALA A 99 -8.37 -13.31 13.87
N GLY A 100 -7.50 -12.61 14.58
CA GLY A 100 -6.53 -13.21 15.49
C GLY A 100 -7.17 -13.71 16.79
N SER A 101 -6.57 -14.72 17.43
CA SER A 101 -6.94 -15.08 18.80
C SER A 101 -6.52 -13.97 19.79
N PRO A 102 -7.11 -13.93 21.00
CA PRO A 102 -6.69 -12.98 22.04
C PRO A 102 -5.17 -13.03 22.32
N GLU A 103 -4.58 -14.25 22.30
CA GLU A 103 -3.15 -14.45 22.53
C GLU A 103 -2.32 -13.89 21.36
N GLN A 104 -2.79 -14.07 20.11
CA GLN A 104 -2.13 -13.53 18.92
C GLN A 104 -2.20 -12.01 18.91
N GLN A 105 -3.35 -11.44 19.22
CA GLN A 105 -3.54 -9.99 19.33
C GLN A 105 -2.63 -9.38 20.41
N ALA A 106 -2.64 -9.95 21.61
CA ALA A 106 -1.82 -9.50 22.73
C ALA A 106 -0.30 -9.62 22.46
N LEU A 107 0.11 -10.60 21.66
CA LEU A 107 1.52 -10.81 21.32
C LEU A 107 2.00 -9.85 20.23
N TRP A 108 1.21 -9.65 19.18
CA TRP A 108 1.69 -9.02 17.96
C TRP A 108 1.29 -7.54 17.81
N LEU A 109 0.07 -7.17 18.16
CA LEU A 109 -0.41 -5.81 17.91
C LEU A 109 0.40 -4.73 18.66
N PRO A 110 0.77 -4.90 19.95
CA PRO A 110 1.61 -3.92 20.64
C PRO A 110 3.01 -3.78 20.01
N ARG A 111 3.58 -4.90 19.54
CA ARG A 111 4.90 -4.89 18.90
C ARG A 111 4.88 -4.24 17.52
N ILE A 112 3.78 -4.39 16.78
CA ILE A 112 3.56 -3.68 15.51
C ILE A 112 3.41 -2.18 15.80
N ALA A 113 2.57 -1.79 16.76
CA ALA A 113 2.37 -0.40 17.15
C ALA A 113 3.69 0.29 17.58
N ALA A 114 4.56 -0.44 18.28
CA ALA A 114 5.89 0.02 18.68
C ALA A 114 6.93 0.00 17.55
N GLY A 115 6.59 -0.46 16.35
CA GLY A 115 7.51 -0.55 15.22
C GLY A 115 8.58 -1.65 15.32
N GLU A 116 8.46 -2.56 16.29
CA GLU A 116 9.41 -3.66 16.46
C GLU A 116 9.29 -4.71 15.36
N VAL A 117 8.09 -4.83 14.77
CA VAL A 117 7.74 -5.88 13.82
C VAL A 117 7.15 -5.29 12.55
N PRO A 118 7.98 -4.91 11.57
CA PRO A 118 7.50 -4.72 10.20
C PRO A 118 6.86 -6.01 9.70
N ALA A 119 5.71 -5.92 9.05
CA ALA A 119 5.00 -7.10 8.60
C ALA A 119 4.60 -7.01 7.13
N SER A 120 4.39 -8.15 6.52
CA SER A 120 3.97 -8.26 5.11
C SER A 120 2.97 -9.38 4.94
N LEU A 121 2.24 -9.37 3.84
CA LEU A 121 1.28 -10.41 3.54
C LEU A 121 1.30 -10.84 2.08
N ALA A 122 0.91 -12.11 1.87
CA ALA A 122 0.44 -12.61 0.59
C ALA A 122 -1.04 -12.99 0.73
N VAL A 123 -1.91 -12.20 0.12
CA VAL A 123 -3.35 -12.51 0.08
C VAL A 123 -3.65 -13.63 -0.90
N HIS A 124 -4.73 -14.37 -0.64
CA HIS A 124 -5.17 -15.41 -1.54
C HIS A 124 -5.55 -14.83 -2.90
N CYS A 125 -4.84 -15.27 -3.95
CA CYS A 125 -5.20 -15.01 -5.34
C CYS A 125 -5.59 -16.33 -5.99
N PRO A 126 -6.87 -16.52 -6.39
CA PRO A 126 -7.34 -17.78 -6.96
C PRO A 126 -6.63 -18.23 -8.23
N ALA A 127 -5.97 -17.30 -8.94
CA ALA A 127 -5.28 -17.55 -10.20
C ALA A 127 -3.79 -17.93 -10.03
N ALA A 128 -3.24 -17.81 -8.82
CA ALA A 128 -1.83 -18.11 -8.55
C ALA A 128 -1.67 -19.52 -7.94
N ALA A 129 -0.57 -20.19 -8.26
CA ALA A 129 -0.13 -21.38 -7.52
C ALA A 129 0.09 -20.96 -6.05
N GLY A 130 -0.72 -21.46 -5.15
CA GLY A 130 -0.77 -21.02 -3.76
C GLY A 130 -0.05 -21.98 -2.82
N VAL A 131 -0.15 -21.68 -1.53
CA VAL A 131 0.30 -22.54 -0.45
C VAL A 131 -0.82 -23.50 -0.08
N SER A 132 -0.53 -24.79 -0.07
CA SER A 132 -1.40 -25.83 0.49
C SER A 132 -1.14 -26.01 1.98
N MET A 133 -2.19 -26.31 2.73
CA MET A 133 -2.11 -26.58 4.16
C MET A 133 -2.74 -27.92 4.51
N ALA A 134 -2.06 -28.70 5.36
CA ALA A 134 -2.60 -29.90 5.98
C ALA A 134 -2.38 -29.89 7.49
N ARG A 135 -3.26 -30.58 8.25
CA ARG A 135 -3.13 -30.72 9.69
C ARG A 135 -2.50 -32.07 10.00
N VAL A 136 -1.47 -32.09 10.82
CA VAL A 136 -0.77 -33.31 11.26
C VAL A 136 -0.56 -33.24 12.78
N GLY A 137 -1.41 -33.90 13.53
CA GLY A 137 -1.41 -33.76 14.98
C GLY A 137 -1.75 -32.35 15.44
N GLY A 138 -0.94 -31.77 16.33
CA GLY A 138 -1.05 -30.37 16.77
C GLY A 138 -0.30 -29.37 15.91
N MET A 139 0.20 -29.78 14.72
CA MET A 139 0.99 -28.98 13.79
C MET A 139 0.24 -28.75 12.48
N LEU A 140 0.67 -27.77 11.72
CA LEU A 140 0.29 -27.55 10.33
C LEU A 140 1.50 -27.83 9.45
N THR A 141 1.27 -28.48 8.32
CA THR A 141 2.27 -28.64 7.26
C THR A 141 1.89 -27.72 6.11
N LEU A 142 2.83 -26.91 5.67
CA LEU A 142 2.66 -25.95 4.56
C LEU A 142 3.58 -26.32 3.41
N SER A 143 3.06 -26.32 2.19
CA SER A 143 3.85 -26.54 0.98
C SER A 143 3.36 -25.65 -0.15
N GLY A 144 4.27 -25.08 -0.92
CA GLY A 144 3.94 -24.27 -2.07
C GLY A 144 4.69 -22.95 -2.10
N HIS A 145 4.08 -21.99 -2.77
CA HIS A 145 4.69 -20.69 -3.07
C HIS A 145 3.66 -19.59 -2.89
N ALA A 146 4.04 -18.54 -2.16
CA ALA A 146 3.26 -17.33 -2.05
C ALA A 146 4.08 -16.14 -2.59
N GLY A 147 3.55 -15.43 -3.58
CA GLY A 147 4.19 -14.28 -4.21
C GLY A 147 3.59 -12.94 -3.78
N ASP A 148 4.14 -11.87 -4.37
CA ASP A 148 3.67 -10.49 -4.22
C ASP A 148 3.63 -9.99 -2.76
N LEU A 149 4.54 -10.49 -1.90
CA LEU A 149 4.70 -9.95 -0.55
C LEU A 149 5.27 -8.54 -0.65
N ILE A 150 4.40 -7.57 -0.51
CA ILE A 150 4.79 -6.15 -0.52
C ILE A 150 5.75 -5.87 0.62
N GLU A 151 6.96 -5.39 0.29
CA GLU A 151 8.03 -5.11 1.25
C GLU A 151 8.42 -6.32 2.13
N GLY A 152 8.20 -7.54 1.61
CA GLY A 152 8.36 -8.80 2.34
C GLY A 152 9.79 -9.06 2.83
N ALA A 153 10.81 -8.56 2.13
CA ALA A 153 12.20 -8.70 2.55
C ALA A 153 12.57 -7.88 3.80
N ALA A 154 11.76 -6.87 4.16
CA ALA A 154 11.91 -6.12 5.41
C ALA A 154 11.09 -6.72 6.56
N ALA A 155 10.18 -7.64 6.28
CA ALA A 155 9.22 -8.14 7.25
C ALA A 155 9.86 -9.07 8.27
N ARG A 156 9.37 -8.99 9.50
CA ARG A 156 9.64 -9.92 10.61
C ARG A 156 8.43 -10.77 10.97
N LEU A 157 7.28 -10.48 10.38
CA LEU A 157 6.08 -11.26 10.47
C LEU A 157 5.41 -11.31 9.09
N LEU A 158 5.06 -12.49 8.64
CA LEU A 158 4.37 -12.73 7.38
C LEU A 158 2.98 -13.28 7.66
N LEU A 159 1.98 -12.76 6.97
CA LEU A 159 0.65 -13.34 6.90
C LEU A 159 0.48 -14.01 5.54
N ILE A 160 0.42 -15.34 5.52
CA ILE A 160 0.34 -16.12 4.30
C ILE A 160 -1.05 -16.70 4.16
N ALA A 161 -1.69 -16.49 3.01
CA ALA A 161 -2.88 -17.23 2.65
C ALA A 161 -2.50 -18.62 2.16
N ALA A 162 -3.14 -19.66 2.75
CA ALA A 162 -2.98 -21.06 2.37
C ALA A 162 -4.36 -21.68 2.16
N THR A 163 -4.42 -22.79 1.41
CA THR A 163 -5.67 -23.45 1.07
C THR A 163 -5.71 -24.83 1.72
N GLU A 164 -6.77 -25.15 2.46
CA GLU A 164 -7.05 -26.49 2.95
C GLU A 164 -7.45 -27.44 1.79
N ALA A 165 -7.45 -28.74 2.02
CA ALA A 165 -7.75 -29.74 1.00
C ALA A 165 -9.17 -29.60 0.39
N ASP A 166 -10.10 -28.98 1.11
CA ASP A 166 -11.46 -28.70 0.65
C ASP A 166 -11.59 -27.37 -0.14
N GLY A 167 -10.48 -26.67 -0.34
CA GLY A 167 -10.44 -25.37 -1.04
C GLY A 167 -10.65 -24.16 -0.12
N THR A 168 -10.85 -24.35 1.18
CA THR A 168 -11.08 -23.24 2.12
C THR A 168 -9.79 -22.41 2.32
N PRO A 169 -9.82 -21.09 2.09
CA PRO A 169 -8.67 -20.24 2.36
C PRO A 169 -8.46 -20.07 3.87
N ARG A 170 -7.21 -20.08 4.28
CA ARG A 170 -6.75 -19.87 5.66
C ARG A 170 -5.60 -18.88 5.68
N HIS A 171 -5.46 -18.16 6.79
CA HIS A 171 -4.39 -17.18 6.97
C HIS A 171 -3.51 -17.60 8.15
N ILE A 172 -2.20 -17.61 7.92
CA ILE A 172 -1.23 -18.21 8.83
C ILE A 172 -0.11 -17.22 9.07
N LEU A 173 0.24 -17.01 10.34
CA LEU A 173 1.36 -16.18 10.76
C LEU A 173 2.67 -16.99 10.70
N LEU A 174 3.65 -16.47 9.97
CA LEU A 174 4.99 -17.03 9.86
C LEU A 174 6.04 -15.99 10.25
N GLU A 175 7.08 -16.43 10.93
CA GLU A 175 8.31 -15.66 11.11
C GLU A 175 9.27 -16.06 9.98
N PRO A 176 9.91 -15.10 9.28
CA PRO A 176 10.82 -15.42 8.17
C PRO A 176 11.98 -16.34 8.54
N GLU A 177 12.39 -16.34 9.81
CA GLU A 177 13.50 -17.13 10.34
C GLU A 177 13.06 -18.57 10.73
N ALA A 178 11.77 -18.91 10.58
CA ALA A 178 11.29 -20.25 10.93
C ALA A 178 11.85 -21.31 9.95
N ASP A 179 12.11 -22.51 10.48
CA ASP A 179 12.63 -23.63 9.68
C ASP A 179 11.71 -23.97 8.51
N GLY A 180 12.28 -24.04 7.29
CA GLY A 180 11.55 -24.34 6.06
C GLY A 180 10.82 -23.15 5.44
N VAL A 181 11.02 -21.95 5.94
CA VAL A 181 10.56 -20.68 5.34
C VAL A 181 11.73 -20.05 4.58
N ASP A 182 11.57 -19.87 3.28
CA ASP A 182 12.56 -19.22 2.41
C ASP A 182 11.95 -17.96 1.79
N VAL A 183 12.34 -16.79 2.31
CA VAL A 183 11.89 -15.49 1.79
C VAL A 183 12.89 -14.97 0.78
N VAL A 184 12.47 -14.89 -0.46
CA VAL A 184 13.32 -14.49 -1.58
C VAL A 184 12.93 -13.09 -2.06
N PHE A 185 13.89 -12.19 -2.05
CA PHE A 185 13.73 -10.84 -2.60
C PHE A 185 13.47 -10.89 -4.11
N GLU A 186 12.48 -10.13 -4.57
CA GLU A 186 12.17 -9.94 -5.99
C GLU A 186 12.52 -8.52 -6.42
N PRO A 187 13.48 -8.36 -7.34
CA PRO A 187 13.79 -7.05 -7.89
C PRO A 187 12.63 -6.54 -8.72
N THR A 188 12.11 -5.37 -8.36
CA THR A 188 11.04 -4.69 -9.09
C THR A 188 11.54 -3.42 -9.76
N MET A 189 10.75 -2.89 -10.69
CA MET A 189 11.05 -1.60 -11.30
C MET A 189 10.98 -0.47 -10.26
N ASP A 190 10.01 -0.51 -9.35
CA ASP A 190 9.89 0.40 -8.21
C ASP A 190 10.76 -0.09 -7.05
N GLN A 191 11.92 0.53 -6.90
CA GLN A 191 12.86 0.21 -5.83
C GLN A 191 12.55 0.94 -4.51
N THR A 192 11.51 1.78 -4.49
CA THR A 192 10.99 2.41 -3.26
C THR A 192 9.97 1.51 -2.55
N ARG A 193 9.50 0.47 -3.25
CA ARG A 193 8.58 -0.56 -2.76
C ARG A 193 8.95 -1.90 -3.40
N HIS A 194 9.73 -2.68 -2.72
CA HIS A 194 10.18 -3.98 -3.23
C HIS A 194 9.13 -5.08 -2.96
N LEU A 195 9.26 -6.17 -3.68
CA LEU A 195 8.48 -7.38 -3.46
C LEU A 195 9.37 -8.52 -2.96
N ALA A 196 8.74 -9.52 -2.41
CA ALA A 196 9.35 -10.81 -2.10
C ALA A 196 8.36 -11.93 -2.40
N HIS A 197 8.86 -13.14 -2.48
CA HIS A 197 8.05 -14.34 -2.43
C HIS A 197 8.55 -15.29 -1.34
N VAL A 198 7.65 -16.14 -0.88
CA VAL A 198 7.95 -17.16 0.11
C VAL A 198 7.83 -18.54 -0.53
N ARG A 199 8.81 -19.41 -0.26
CA ARG A 199 8.77 -20.83 -0.60
C ARG A 199 8.67 -21.63 0.67
N LEU A 200 7.80 -22.64 0.65
CA LEU A 200 7.52 -23.53 1.76
C LEU A 200 7.61 -24.97 1.26
N ASP A 201 8.46 -25.77 1.89
CA ASP A 201 8.61 -27.19 1.53
C ASP A 201 8.36 -28.07 2.75
N ASN A 202 7.12 -28.57 2.87
CA ASN A 202 6.66 -29.36 4.01
C ASN A 202 6.99 -28.70 5.36
N THR A 203 6.89 -27.36 5.40
CA THR A 203 7.20 -26.55 6.56
C THR A 203 6.24 -26.86 7.69
N LEU A 204 6.76 -27.30 8.83
CA LEU A 204 5.98 -27.64 10.02
C LEU A 204 5.90 -26.45 10.95
N ILE A 205 4.68 -26.01 11.26
CA ILE A 205 4.42 -24.90 12.18
C ILE A 205 3.37 -25.29 13.23
N PRO A 206 3.40 -24.69 14.44
CA PRO A 206 2.36 -24.90 15.44
C PRO A 206 0.98 -24.47 14.93
N ALA A 207 -0.07 -25.25 15.23
CA ALA A 207 -1.44 -24.91 14.85
C ALA A 207 -1.92 -23.56 15.41
N GLY A 208 -1.35 -23.09 16.51
CA GLY A 208 -1.62 -21.76 17.08
C GLY A 208 -1.15 -20.58 16.23
N ARG A 209 -0.47 -20.82 15.09
CA ARG A 209 -0.13 -19.78 14.10
C ARG A 209 -1.25 -19.50 13.10
N LEU A 210 -2.27 -20.36 13.04
CA LEU A 210 -3.48 -20.13 12.23
C LEU A 210 -4.33 -19.04 12.86
N LEU A 211 -4.78 -18.06 12.06
CA LEU A 211 -5.77 -17.09 12.51
C LEU A 211 -7.14 -17.80 12.60
N PRO A 212 -7.80 -17.81 13.77
CA PRO A 212 -9.07 -18.56 13.95
C PRO A 212 -10.21 -18.00 13.10
N GLY A 213 -10.25 -16.67 12.90
CA GLY A 213 -11.27 -15.99 12.08
C GLY A 213 -10.93 -15.93 10.59
N SER A 214 -9.95 -16.74 10.11
CA SER A 214 -9.53 -16.74 8.71
C SER A 214 -10.58 -17.36 7.78
N GLY A 215 -10.58 -16.92 6.52
CA GLY A 215 -11.52 -17.38 5.50
C GLY A 215 -11.75 -16.32 4.43
N GLU A 216 -12.76 -16.53 3.58
CA GLU A 216 -13.10 -15.59 2.48
C GLU A 216 -13.42 -14.16 2.97
N MET A 217 -14.14 -14.02 4.08
CA MET A 217 -14.49 -12.70 4.62
C MET A 217 -13.26 -11.89 4.99
N LEU A 218 -12.26 -12.52 5.63
CA LEU A 218 -11.00 -11.84 5.94
C LEU A 218 -10.24 -11.48 4.66
N ASN A 219 -10.17 -12.40 3.70
CA ASN A 219 -9.53 -12.16 2.41
C ASN A 219 -10.14 -10.94 1.70
N GLU A 220 -11.47 -10.85 1.63
CA GLU A 220 -12.19 -9.71 1.06
C GLU A 220 -11.94 -8.39 1.82
N ALA A 221 -11.88 -8.44 3.15
CA ALA A 221 -11.58 -7.26 3.97
C ALA A 221 -10.15 -6.74 3.68
N LEU A 222 -9.17 -7.64 3.62
CA LEU A 222 -7.78 -7.30 3.33
C LEU A 222 -7.59 -6.79 1.89
N LEU A 223 -8.25 -7.40 0.90
CA LEU A 223 -8.25 -6.89 -0.48
C LEU A 223 -8.88 -5.51 -0.59
N THR A 224 -9.95 -5.26 0.17
CA THR A 224 -10.60 -3.94 0.22
C THR A 224 -9.68 -2.88 0.82
N HIS A 225 -9.00 -3.19 1.94
CA HIS A 225 -8.01 -2.30 2.54
C HIS A 225 -6.83 -2.05 1.58
N ALA A 226 -6.25 -3.11 1.01
CA ALA A 226 -5.13 -3.00 0.08
C ALA A 226 -5.47 -2.11 -1.14
N ALA A 227 -6.66 -2.29 -1.71
CA ALA A 227 -7.16 -1.47 -2.82
C ALA A 227 -7.22 0.02 -2.42
N LEU A 228 -7.77 0.33 -1.26
CA LEU A 228 -7.87 1.70 -0.74
C LEU A 228 -6.49 2.30 -0.41
N ALA A 229 -5.61 1.54 0.23
CA ALA A 229 -4.26 1.98 0.55
C ALA A 229 -3.49 2.41 -0.71
N LEU A 230 -3.57 1.58 -1.77
CA LEU A 230 -2.94 1.90 -3.06
C LEU A 230 -3.63 3.05 -3.79
N ALA A 231 -4.95 3.20 -3.68
CA ALA A 231 -5.66 4.33 -4.27
C ALA A 231 -5.26 5.66 -3.61
N CYS A 232 -5.13 5.69 -2.27
CA CYS A 232 -4.69 6.87 -1.53
C CYS A 232 -3.22 7.21 -1.84
N ASP A 233 -2.30 6.22 -1.82
CA ASP A 233 -0.90 6.38 -2.23
C ASP A 233 -0.81 6.95 -3.66
N ALA A 234 -1.61 6.41 -4.59
CA ALA A 234 -1.66 6.87 -5.97
C ALA A 234 -2.10 8.34 -6.09
N MET A 235 -3.11 8.76 -5.32
CA MET A 235 -3.56 10.15 -5.34
C MET A 235 -2.51 11.13 -4.81
N GLY A 236 -1.81 10.76 -3.73
CA GLY A 236 -0.69 11.55 -3.21
C GLY A 236 0.43 11.70 -4.24
N GLY A 237 0.84 10.58 -4.84
CA GLY A 237 1.88 10.56 -5.86
C GLY A 237 1.48 11.32 -7.13
N ALA A 238 0.25 11.15 -7.62
CA ALA A 238 -0.27 11.85 -8.78
C ALA A 238 -0.32 13.37 -8.57
N ALA A 239 -0.79 13.81 -7.41
CA ALA A 239 -0.85 15.22 -7.04
C ALA A 239 0.55 15.84 -7.02
N ALA A 240 1.50 15.17 -6.35
CA ALA A 240 2.87 15.67 -6.22
C ALA A 240 3.58 15.81 -7.56
N ILE A 241 3.54 14.78 -8.42
CA ILE A 241 4.22 14.85 -9.72
C ILE A 241 3.51 15.81 -10.68
N PHE A 242 2.20 15.95 -10.59
CA PHE A 242 1.45 16.94 -11.35
C PHE A 242 1.86 18.37 -10.96
N GLU A 243 1.90 18.70 -9.67
CA GLU A 243 2.34 20.00 -9.15
C GLU A 243 3.76 20.34 -9.63
N GLN A 244 4.71 19.40 -9.45
CA GLN A 244 6.09 19.57 -9.91
C GLN A 244 6.17 19.80 -11.43
N THR A 245 5.35 19.09 -12.20
CA THR A 245 5.30 19.26 -13.66
C THR A 245 4.78 20.63 -14.04
N VAL A 246 3.69 21.10 -13.43
CA VAL A 246 3.14 22.44 -13.68
C VAL A 246 4.16 23.53 -13.34
N ASP A 247 4.88 23.38 -12.23
CA ASP A 247 5.91 24.35 -11.83
C ASP A 247 7.09 24.35 -12.81
N TYR A 248 7.52 23.18 -13.26
CA TYR A 248 8.54 23.10 -14.32
C TYR A 248 8.10 23.80 -15.61
N LEU A 249 6.85 23.60 -16.05
CA LEU A 249 6.31 24.23 -17.26
C LEU A 249 6.25 25.76 -17.17
N LYS A 250 6.14 26.33 -15.96
CA LYS A 250 6.14 27.79 -15.72
C LYS A 250 7.53 28.41 -15.87
N ILE A 251 8.58 27.66 -15.56
CA ILE A 251 9.97 28.18 -15.52
C ILE A 251 10.83 27.77 -16.71
N ARG A 252 10.52 26.61 -17.33
CA ARG A 252 11.28 26.12 -18.48
C ARG A 252 10.96 26.94 -19.72
N GLU A 253 11.98 27.53 -20.33
CA GLU A 253 11.84 28.31 -21.57
C GLU A 253 12.30 27.53 -22.80
N GLN A 254 11.52 27.61 -23.86
CA GLN A 254 11.86 27.21 -25.22
C GLN A 254 11.10 28.11 -26.20
N PHE A 255 11.67 28.33 -27.40
CA PHE A 255 11.10 29.20 -28.41
C PHE A 255 10.83 30.63 -27.88
N GLY A 256 11.69 31.12 -26.98
CA GLY A 256 11.65 32.48 -26.45
C GLY A 256 10.59 32.76 -25.40
N LYS A 257 9.98 31.72 -24.80
CA LYS A 257 8.97 31.85 -23.73
C LYS A 257 8.84 30.59 -22.88
N PRO A 258 8.25 30.69 -21.67
CA PRO A 258 7.92 29.51 -20.86
C PRO A 258 7.07 28.52 -21.65
N ILE A 259 7.43 27.23 -21.58
CA ILE A 259 6.74 26.17 -22.34
C ILE A 259 5.29 25.98 -21.89
N GLY A 260 4.95 26.28 -20.63
CA GLY A 260 3.57 26.31 -20.13
C GLY A 260 2.68 27.36 -20.80
N SER A 261 3.24 28.29 -21.61
CA SER A 261 2.45 29.21 -22.40
C SER A 261 1.79 28.59 -23.64
N PHE A 262 2.26 27.40 -24.08
CA PHE A 262 1.72 26.73 -25.25
C PHE A 262 0.38 26.03 -24.94
N GLN A 263 -0.63 26.26 -25.79
CA GLN A 263 -1.99 25.76 -25.58
C GLN A 263 -2.05 24.21 -25.45
N ALA A 264 -1.29 23.50 -26.28
CA ALA A 264 -1.25 22.03 -26.21
C ALA A 264 -0.85 21.50 -24.81
N LEU A 265 0.10 22.16 -24.13
CA LEU A 265 0.52 21.77 -22.78
C LEU A 265 -0.50 22.20 -21.73
N LYS A 266 -1.12 23.38 -21.89
CA LYS A 266 -2.19 23.84 -21.00
C LYS A 266 -3.40 22.90 -21.01
N HIS A 267 -3.83 22.43 -22.18
CA HIS A 267 -4.96 21.50 -22.32
C HIS A 267 -4.66 20.18 -21.64
N ARG A 268 -3.46 19.61 -21.86
CA ARG A 268 -3.03 18.38 -21.18
C ARG A 268 -3.04 18.52 -19.65
N CYS A 269 -2.49 19.64 -19.13
CA CYS A 269 -2.54 19.91 -17.68
C CYS A 269 -3.98 20.07 -17.16
N ALA A 270 -4.86 20.69 -17.94
CA ALA A 270 -6.27 20.84 -17.57
C ALA A 270 -6.98 19.47 -17.50
N ASP A 271 -6.75 18.60 -18.49
CA ASP A 271 -7.30 17.24 -18.52
C ASP A 271 -6.79 16.42 -17.33
N HIS A 272 -5.49 16.49 -17.03
CA HIS A 272 -4.91 15.84 -15.86
C HIS A 272 -5.49 16.36 -14.54
N LYS A 273 -5.70 17.68 -14.43
CA LYS A 273 -6.30 18.25 -13.22
C LYS A 273 -7.73 17.76 -13.01
N VAL A 274 -8.54 17.69 -14.06
CA VAL A 274 -9.90 17.15 -13.99
C VAL A 274 -9.89 15.68 -13.56
N ALA A 275 -9.04 14.85 -14.18
CA ALA A 275 -8.92 13.44 -13.83
C ALA A 275 -8.44 13.25 -12.39
N LEU A 276 -7.45 14.03 -11.93
CA LEU A 276 -6.94 14.00 -10.56
C LEU A 276 -8.01 14.36 -9.54
N GLU A 277 -8.79 15.42 -9.76
CA GLU A 277 -9.87 15.82 -8.85
C GLU A 277 -10.99 14.78 -8.78
N ALA A 278 -11.38 14.23 -9.94
CA ALA A 278 -12.41 13.21 -9.99
C ALA A 278 -11.99 11.92 -9.28
N SER A 279 -10.75 11.43 -9.53
CA SER A 279 -10.24 10.22 -8.89
C SER A 279 -10.00 10.42 -7.38
N SER A 280 -9.52 11.61 -6.98
CA SER A 280 -9.38 11.97 -5.56
C SER A 280 -10.72 12.01 -4.83
N ALA A 281 -11.79 12.47 -5.49
CA ALA A 281 -13.12 12.45 -4.90
C ALA A 281 -13.63 11.02 -4.67
N VAL A 282 -13.41 10.12 -5.65
CA VAL A 282 -13.76 8.69 -5.50
C VAL A 282 -12.95 8.03 -4.38
N ALA A 283 -11.65 8.28 -4.28
CA ALA A 283 -10.81 7.72 -3.24
C ALA A 283 -11.22 8.20 -1.84
N ARG A 284 -11.53 9.49 -1.67
CA ARG A 284 -12.02 10.04 -0.40
C ARG A 284 -13.37 9.47 0.00
N GLU A 285 -14.31 9.35 -0.93
CA GLU A 285 -15.62 8.72 -0.66
C GLU A 285 -15.45 7.27 -0.26
N ALA A 286 -14.59 6.51 -0.95
CA ALA A 286 -14.31 5.13 -0.63
C ALA A 286 -13.69 4.97 0.78
N ALA A 287 -12.76 5.86 1.14
CA ALA A 287 -12.16 5.88 2.48
C ALA A 287 -13.21 6.20 3.58
N ALA A 288 -14.09 7.17 3.32
CA ALA A 288 -15.18 7.52 4.24
C ALA A 288 -16.17 6.36 4.43
N LYS A 289 -16.54 5.67 3.35
CA LYS A 289 -17.40 4.47 3.43
C LYS A 289 -16.73 3.34 4.20
N ARG A 290 -15.45 3.13 4.01
CA ARG A 290 -14.68 2.13 4.77
C ARG A 290 -14.63 2.49 6.26
N ALA A 291 -14.38 3.75 6.60
CA ALA A 291 -14.37 4.25 7.98
C ALA A 291 -15.74 4.08 8.66
N ALA A 292 -16.82 4.32 7.92
CA ALA A 292 -18.19 4.13 8.40
C ALA A 292 -18.66 2.67 8.46
N GLY A 293 -17.87 1.70 7.99
CA GLY A 293 -18.28 0.29 7.87
C GLY A 293 -19.48 0.11 6.91
N ALA A 294 -19.57 0.94 5.87
CA ALA A 294 -20.69 0.91 4.93
C ALA A 294 -20.70 -0.41 4.13
N PRO A 295 -21.88 -0.98 3.84
CA PRO A 295 -22.00 -2.27 3.14
C PRO A 295 -21.45 -2.25 1.71
N ASP A 296 -21.39 -1.08 1.07
CA ASP A 296 -20.85 -0.86 -0.27
C ASP A 296 -19.37 -0.41 -0.28
N ALA A 297 -18.68 -0.44 0.86
CA ALA A 297 -17.29 -0.03 0.96
C ALA A 297 -16.35 -0.80 0.00
N ALA A 298 -16.58 -2.10 -0.20
CA ALA A 298 -15.81 -2.93 -1.13
C ALA A 298 -15.99 -2.50 -2.59
N LEU A 299 -17.21 -2.11 -2.98
CA LEU A 299 -17.51 -1.57 -4.31
C LEU A 299 -16.72 -0.28 -4.56
N TYR A 300 -16.82 0.68 -3.62
CA TYR A 300 -16.12 1.95 -3.75
C TYR A 300 -14.59 1.79 -3.69
N ALA A 301 -14.08 0.85 -2.90
CA ALA A 301 -12.65 0.53 -2.88
C ALA A 301 -12.15 0.00 -4.23
N ALA A 302 -12.91 -0.89 -4.87
CA ALA A 302 -12.59 -1.38 -6.21
C ALA A 302 -12.61 -0.25 -7.25
N MET A 303 -13.63 0.62 -7.21
CA MET A 303 -13.71 1.81 -8.07
C MET A 303 -12.53 2.76 -7.86
N ALA A 304 -12.18 3.05 -6.60
CA ALA A 304 -11.06 3.92 -6.26
C ALA A 304 -9.74 3.34 -6.79
N LYS A 305 -9.50 2.04 -6.60
CA LYS A 305 -8.25 1.38 -7.00
C LYS A 305 -8.02 1.46 -8.50
N PHE A 306 -8.98 1.05 -9.32
CA PHE A 306 -8.76 1.05 -10.77
C PHE A 306 -8.62 2.47 -11.31
N TYR A 307 -9.44 3.42 -10.82
CA TYR A 307 -9.42 4.79 -11.36
C TYR A 307 -8.21 5.59 -10.87
N ALA A 308 -7.89 5.55 -9.57
CA ALA A 308 -6.76 6.29 -9.00
C ALA A 308 -5.42 5.82 -9.57
N CYS A 309 -5.20 4.51 -9.68
CA CYS A 309 -3.94 3.99 -10.20
C CYS A 309 -3.76 4.29 -11.71
N ASP A 310 -4.83 4.22 -12.51
CA ASP A 310 -4.81 4.57 -13.93
C ASP A 310 -4.49 6.07 -14.14
N VAL A 311 -5.15 6.94 -13.37
CA VAL A 311 -4.89 8.39 -13.40
C VAL A 311 -3.45 8.69 -13.00
N TYR A 312 -2.94 8.04 -11.94
CA TYR A 312 -1.56 8.22 -11.50
C TYR A 312 -0.56 7.80 -12.57
N ALA A 313 -0.76 6.63 -13.17
CA ALA A 313 0.11 6.12 -14.24
C ALA A 313 0.10 7.04 -15.47
N THR A 314 -1.07 7.57 -15.83
CA THR A 314 -1.22 8.50 -16.94
C THR A 314 -0.49 9.82 -16.65
N ILE A 315 -0.71 10.43 -15.49
CA ILE A 315 -0.06 11.68 -15.09
C ILE A 315 1.46 11.50 -14.98
N ALA A 316 1.93 10.43 -14.35
CA ALA A 316 3.37 10.18 -14.18
C ALA A 316 4.07 9.91 -15.51
N THR A 317 3.42 9.19 -16.44
CA THR A 317 3.93 8.98 -17.79
C THR A 317 4.06 10.31 -18.55
N ASP A 318 3.03 11.13 -18.46
CA ASP A 318 3.00 12.41 -19.12
C ASP A 318 3.97 13.44 -18.51
N ALA A 319 4.18 13.35 -17.19
CA ALA A 319 5.18 14.15 -16.49
C ALA A 319 6.60 13.91 -17.07
N VAL A 320 6.98 12.66 -17.31
CA VAL A 320 8.25 12.31 -17.95
C VAL A 320 8.35 12.98 -19.33
N GLN A 321 7.29 12.90 -20.13
CA GLN A 321 7.25 13.52 -21.46
C GLN A 321 7.35 15.05 -21.38
N LEU A 322 6.65 15.69 -20.44
CA LEU A 322 6.60 17.15 -20.29
C LEU A 322 7.89 17.75 -19.75
N HIS A 323 8.67 16.99 -18.96
CA HIS A 323 10.02 17.37 -18.54
C HIS A 323 11.06 17.17 -19.65
N GLY A 324 10.75 16.39 -20.70
CA GLY A 324 11.69 16.07 -21.77
C GLY A 324 12.88 15.26 -21.27
N GLY A 325 14.08 15.51 -21.80
CA GLY A 325 15.27 14.71 -21.48
C GLY A 325 15.57 14.58 -19.97
N ILE A 326 15.35 15.64 -19.19
CA ILE A 326 15.63 15.62 -17.75
C ILE A 326 14.68 14.66 -16.98
N GLY A 327 13.45 14.47 -17.47
CA GLY A 327 12.48 13.55 -16.85
C GLY A 327 12.90 12.08 -16.86
N PHE A 328 13.86 11.72 -17.73
CA PHE A 328 14.43 10.37 -17.83
C PHE A 328 15.74 10.21 -17.04
N THR A 329 16.31 11.28 -16.52
CA THR A 329 17.58 11.23 -15.80
C THR A 329 17.36 10.95 -14.31
N TRP A 330 18.39 10.44 -13.62
CA TRP A 330 18.40 10.31 -12.16
C TRP A 330 18.37 11.65 -11.42
N GLU A 331 18.65 12.74 -12.13
CA GLU A 331 18.62 14.10 -11.58
C GLU A 331 17.20 14.61 -11.31
N HIS A 332 16.16 13.97 -11.86
CA HIS A 332 14.77 14.36 -11.67
C HIS A 332 13.92 13.21 -11.12
N PRO A 333 13.01 13.44 -10.16
CA PRO A 333 12.25 12.38 -9.50
C PRO A 333 11.13 11.75 -10.35
N CYS A 334 10.83 12.24 -11.54
CA CYS A 334 9.76 11.72 -12.41
C CYS A 334 9.76 10.20 -12.53
N HIS A 335 10.95 9.60 -12.68
CA HIS A 335 11.07 8.15 -12.83
C HIS A 335 10.65 7.37 -11.58
N LEU A 336 10.80 7.95 -10.37
CA LEU A 336 10.36 7.32 -9.12
C LEU A 336 8.83 7.24 -9.07
N PHE A 337 8.16 8.35 -9.39
CA PHE A 337 6.70 8.42 -9.46
C PHE A 337 6.15 7.47 -10.53
N LEU A 338 6.76 7.44 -11.72
CA LEU A 338 6.32 6.54 -12.79
C LEU A 338 6.46 5.06 -12.39
N LYS A 339 7.58 4.67 -11.80
CA LYS A 339 7.83 3.30 -11.34
C LYS A 339 6.84 2.89 -10.25
N ARG A 340 6.58 3.77 -9.24
CA ARG A 340 5.58 3.57 -8.20
C ARG A 340 4.18 3.43 -8.79
N ALA A 341 3.81 4.30 -9.75
CA ALA A 341 2.52 4.24 -10.42
C ALA A 341 2.31 2.89 -11.14
N LYS A 342 3.33 2.42 -11.89
CA LYS A 342 3.27 1.15 -12.61
C LYS A 342 3.19 -0.07 -11.70
N LEU A 343 3.90 -0.06 -10.58
CA LEU A 343 3.76 -1.11 -9.58
C LEU A 343 2.36 -1.08 -8.94
N SER A 344 1.86 0.11 -8.59
CA SER A 344 0.54 0.28 -7.99
C SER A 344 -0.59 -0.18 -8.90
N GLU A 345 -0.47 -0.08 -10.23
CA GLU A 345 -1.44 -0.65 -11.19
C GLU A 345 -1.57 -2.18 -11.08
N ALA A 346 -0.46 -2.87 -10.80
CA ALA A 346 -0.41 -4.34 -10.80
C ALA A 346 -0.75 -4.97 -9.44
N LEU A 347 -0.32 -4.34 -8.33
CA LEU A 347 -0.45 -4.90 -6.99
C LEU A 347 -1.91 -5.10 -6.57
N PHE A 348 -2.19 -6.22 -5.91
CA PHE A 348 -3.49 -6.64 -5.39
C PHE A 348 -4.62 -6.64 -6.44
N GLY A 349 -4.26 -6.84 -7.69
CA GLY A 349 -5.17 -6.88 -8.83
C GLY A 349 -5.03 -5.69 -9.77
N THR A 350 -5.15 -5.98 -11.07
CA THR A 350 -5.07 -4.98 -12.14
C THR A 350 -6.32 -4.08 -12.18
N ALA A 351 -6.25 -2.98 -12.94
CA ALA A 351 -7.41 -2.11 -13.19
C ALA A 351 -8.61 -2.89 -13.75
N ALA A 352 -8.38 -3.82 -14.69
CA ALA A 352 -9.43 -4.67 -15.25
C ALA A 352 -10.08 -5.57 -14.18
N ALA A 353 -9.26 -6.22 -13.33
CA ALA A 353 -9.77 -7.07 -12.26
C ALA A 353 -10.63 -6.29 -11.25
N HIS A 354 -10.23 -5.06 -10.91
CA HIS A 354 -11.02 -4.21 -10.02
C HIS A 354 -12.27 -3.64 -10.69
N ALA A 355 -12.25 -3.35 -11.99
CA ALA A 355 -13.45 -2.96 -12.74
C ALA A 355 -14.47 -4.10 -12.78
N ASP A 356 -14.03 -5.34 -13.05
CA ASP A 356 -14.87 -6.54 -13.01
C ASP A 356 -15.42 -6.78 -11.59
N ARG A 357 -14.58 -6.62 -10.56
CA ARG A 357 -15.02 -6.73 -9.16
C ARG A 357 -16.09 -5.70 -8.83
N ALA A 358 -15.91 -4.44 -9.22
CA ALA A 358 -16.88 -3.38 -8.99
C ALA A 358 -18.21 -3.68 -9.70
N ALA A 359 -18.16 -4.16 -10.95
CA ALA A 359 -19.34 -4.55 -11.70
C ALA A 359 -20.10 -5.71 -11.01
N ASN A 360 -19.39 -6.74 -10.57
CA ASN A 360 -19.97 -7.89 -9.86
C ASN A 360 -20.62 -7.46 -8.54
N LEU A 361 -19.97 -6.62 -7.74
CA LEU A 361 -20.51 -6.09 -6.49
C LEU A 361 -21.77 -5.22 -6.73
N LEU A 362 -21.76 -4.40 -7.79
CA LEU A 362 -22.93 -3.58 -8.16
C LEU A 362 -24.12 -4.42 -8.60
N LEU A 363 -23.90 -5.53 -9.31
CA LEU A 363 -24.96 -6.42 -9.79
C LEU A 363 -25.50 -7.34 -8.69
N ALA A 364 -24.76 -7.54 -7.61
CA ALA A 364 -25.18 -8.37 -6.47
C ALA A 364 -25.93 -7.57 -5.39
N ALA A 365 -25.95 -6.24 -5.47
CA ALA A 365 -26.63 -5.33 -4.54
C ALA A 365 -28.09 -5.08 -4.97
#